data_4182506399f78f126ab2e0b7f252993e
#
_entry.id   4182506399f78f126ab2e0b7f252993e
#
_cell.length_a   1.000
_cell.length_b   1.000
_cell.length_c   1.000
_cell.angle_alpha   90.00
_cell.angle_beta   90.00
_cell.angle_gamma   90.00
#
_symmetry.space_group_name_H-M   'P 1'
#
loop_
_entity.id
_entity.type
_entity.pdbx_description
1 polymer ?
#
loop_
_entity_poly.entity_id
_entity_poly.type
_entity_poly.pdbx_seq_one_letter_code
_entity_poly.pdbx_strand_id
1 'polypeptide(L)'
;MNNIRWTALATVLAASTLASCDSDIDPVYVLPADQVQLNGATGDIVLTPANPQALAMTVYWSGDGRLSLSDDNLQAPVNAAETTIQLSADESFSSPMDIAVDKGVTSRQFLCEEFNSLLGRMGYVAGQKTPLWIRVRMTLAANIEPTYSN
;
A
#
# COMPACT_ATOMS: atom_id res chain seq x y z
N MET A 1 40.19 72.39 37.40
CA MET A 1 39.24 71.62 38.16
C MET A 1 38.16 71.15 37.18
N ASN A 2 38.33 69.92 36.61
CA ASN A 2 37.50 69.42 35.51
C ASN A 2 36.56 68.36 36.05
N ASN A 3 35.26 68.65 35.95
CA ASN A 3 34.23 67.67 36.28
C ASN A 3 33.90 66.82 35.09
N ILE A 4 34.37 65.58 35.06
CA ILE A 4 33.98 64.63 34.06
C ILE A 4 32.64 64.00 34.48
N ARG A 5 31.59 64.30 33.74
CA ARG A 5 30.27 63.69 33.89
C ARG A 5 30.30 62.41 33.06
N TRP A 6 30.23 61.27 33.73
CA TRP A 6 30.00 59.97 33.14
C TRP A 6 28.52 59.86 32.80
N THR A 7 28.18 59.90 31.54
CA THR A 7 26.86 59.51 31.03
C THR A 7 26.85 57.99 30.86
N ALA A 8 26.16 57.33 31.75
CA ALA A 8 25.93 55.90 31.64
C ALA A 8 24.97 55.66 30.46
N LEU A 9 25.45 55.08 29.38
CA LEU A 9 24.67 54.62 28.26
C LEU A 9 24.03 53.28 28.64
N ALA A 10 22.73 53.34 28.99
CA ALA A 10 21.93 52.14 29.24
C ALA A 10 21.62 51.47 27.92
N THR A 11 22.35 50.45 27.61
CA THR A 11 22.06 49.58 26.46
C THR A 11 20.88 48.68 26.86
N VAL A 12 19.69 49.03 26.41
CA VAL A 12 18.52 48.16 26.50
C VAL A 12 18.71 47.00 25.51
N LEU A 13 19.10 45.87 26.03
CA LEU A 13 19.10 44.60 25.27
C LEU A 13 17.65 44.19 25.09
N ALA A 14 17.06 44.49 23.95
CA ALA A 14 15.78 43.91 23.59
C ALA A 14 15.98 42.41 23.39
N ALA A 15 15.66 41.62 24.39
CA ALA A 15 15.51 40.19 24.25
C ALA A 15 14.28 39.97 23.36
N SER A 16 14.55 39.78 22.06
CA SER A 16 13.53 39.24 21.14
C SER A 16 13.33 37.78 21.58
N THR A 17 12.28 37.56 22.36
CA THR A 17 11.72 36.23 22.54
C THR A 17 11.28 35.77 21.17
N LEU A 18 12.06 34.88 20.55
CA LEU A 18 11.57 34.05 19.49
C LEU A 18 10.46 33.21 20.12
N ALA A 19 9.23 33.68 20.02
CA ALA A 19 8.08 32.83 20.17
C ALA A 19 8.20 31.78 19.05
N SER A 20 8.87 30.68 19.35
CA SER A 20 8.67 29.46 18.62
C SER A 20 7.16 29.23 18.68
N CYS A 21 6.52 29.35 17.53
CA CYS A 21 5.19 28.79 17.37
C CYS A 21 5.37 27.29 17.61
N ASP A 22 5.24 26.90 18.85
CA ASP A 22 4.94 25.53 19.20
C ASP A 22 3.50 25.32 18.74
N SER A 23 3.36 25.12 17.43
CA SER A 23 2.12 24.58 16.92
C SER A 23 2.14 23.14 17.45
N ASP A 24 1.40 22.90 18.52
CA ASP A 24 0.99 21.55 18.93
C ASP A 24 0.17 20.94 17.79
N ILE A 25 0.84 20.66 16.67
CA ILE A 25 0.27 19.83 15.62
C ILE A 25 0.52 18.40 16.11
N ASP A 26 -0.50 17.84 16.71
CA ASP A 26 -0.46 16.42 17.02
C ASP A 26 -0.11 15.64 15.76
N PRO A 27 0.92 14.79 15.81
CA PRO A 27 1.32 14.05 14.63
C PRO A 27 0.16 13.14 14.19
N VAL A 28 -0.23 13.26 12.94
CA VAL A 28 -1.26 12.40 12.35
C VAL A 28 -0.62 11.08 11.97
N TYR A 29 -1.15 10.01 12.49
CA TYR A 29 -0.70 8.65 12.21
C TYR A 29 -1.64 7.98 11.22
N VAL A 30 -1.08 7.14 10.36
CA VAL A 30 -1.84 6.20 9.55
C VAL A 30 -2.23 5.04 10.45
N LEU A 31 -3.52 4.84 10.62
CA LEU A 31 -4.03 3.68 11.35
C LEU A 31 -3.95 2.43 10.46
N PRO A 32 -3.85 1.23 11.07
CA PRO A 32 -3.95 0.00 10.31
C PRO A 32 -5.21 0.02 9.44
N ALA A 33 -5.04 -0.19 8.14
CA ALA A 33 -6.19 -0.33 7.24
C ALA A 33 -7.06 -1.51 7.71
N ASP A 34 -8.36 -1.41 7.47
CA ASP A 34 -9.24 -2.56 7.60
C ASP A 34 -8.67 -3.71 6.78
N GLN A 35 -8.78 -4.92 7.32
CA GLN A 35 -8.23 -6.09 6.65
C GLN A 35 -8.74 -6.17 5.22
N VAL A 36 -7.82 -6.22 4.27
CA VAL A 36 -8.15 -6.44 2.87
C VAL A 36 -8.71 -7.86 2.76
N GLN A 37 -9.97 -7.96 2.37
CA GLN A 37 -10.63 -9.25 2.15
C GLN A 37 -10.45 -9.62 0.69
N LEU A 38 -9.74 -10.72 0.40
CA LEU A 38 -9.67 -11.27 -0.94
C LEU A 38 -10.82 -12.26 -1.13
N ASN A 39 -11.53 -12.09 -2.23
CA ASN A 39 -12.56 -13.01 -2.68
C ASN A 39 -12.25 -13.42 -4.11
N GLY A 40 -12.62 -14.63 -4.49
CA GLY A 40 -12.35 -15.10 -5.84
C GLY A 40 -12.59 -16.58 -5.99
N ALA A 41 -12.06 -17.15 -7.06
CA ALA A 41 -12.16 -18.57 -7.31
C ALA A 41 -11.41 -19.36 -6.23
N THR A 42 -12.17 -20.03 -5.41
CA THR A 42 -11.64 -21.07 -4.52
C THR A 42 -11.97 -22.42 -5.15
N GLY A 43 -10.96 -23.25 -5.36
CA GLY A 43 -11.12 -24.58 -5.94
C GLY A 43 -10.24 -24.81 -7.16
N ASP A 44 -10.57 -25.86 -7.88
CA ASP A 44 -9.76 -26.29 -9.02
C ASP A 44 -10.01 -25.41 -10.26
N ILE A 45 -8.95 -24.81 -10.78
CA ILE A 45 -8.98 -24.07 -12.04
C ILE A 45 -8.39 -24.97 -13.12
N VAL A 46 -9.15 -25.21 -14.18
CA VAL A 46 -8.71 -26.02 -15.33
C VAL A 46 -8.48 -25.09 -16.51
N LEU A 47 -7.23 -24.99 -16.94
CA LEU A 47 -6.84 -24.23 -18.11
C LEU A 47 -6.83 -25.12 -19.35
N THR A 48 -7.59 -24.78 -20.35
CA THR A 48 -7.67 -25.54 -21.60
C THR A 48 -7.13 -24.74 -22.78
N PRO A 49 -6.21 -25.29 -23.58
CA PRO A 49 -5.73 -24.63 -24.80
C PRO A 49 -6.83 -24.41 -25.84
N ALA A 50 -7.89 -25.19 -25.79
CA ALA A 50 -8.99 -25.12 -26.76
C ALA A 50 -9.78 -23.79 -26.70
N ASN A 51 -9.73 -23.10 -25.57
CA ASN A 51 -10.42 -21.82 -25.40
C ASN A 51 -9.53 -20.79 -24.66
N PRO A 52 -8.54 -20.22 -25.34
CA PRO A 52 -7.55 -19.34 -24.74
C PRO A 52 -8.17 -18.05 -24.18
N GLN A 53 -9.27 -17.60 -24.76
CA GLN A 53 -9.96 -16.36 -24.36
C GLN A 53 -11.05 -16.60 -23.31
N ALA A 54 -11.24 -17.86 -22.86
CA ALA A 54 -12.17 -18.11 -21.77
C ALA A 54 -11.65 -17.49 -20.45
N LEU A 55 -12.59 -17.09 -19.61
CA LEU A 55 -12.30 -16.63 -18.28
C LEU A 55 -11.76 -17.81 -17.43
N ALA A 56 -10.52 -17.68 -16.95
CA ALA A 56 -9.93 -18.66 -16.04
C ALA A 56 -10.36 -18.43 -14.60
N MET A 57 -10.25 -17.17 -14.15
CA MET A 57 -10.71 -16.77 -12.82
C MET A 57 -10.91 -15.26 -12.73
N THR A 58 -11.67 -14.86 -11.71
CA THR A 58 -11.76 -13.47 -11.28
C THR A 58 -11.37 -13.41 -9.82
N VAL A 59 -10.48 -12.50 -9.48
CA VAL A 59 -10.19 -12.11 -8.10
C VAL A 59 -10.75 -10.72 -7.87
N TYR A 60 -11.35 -10.50 -6.71
CA TYR A 60 -11.79 -9.19 -6.27
C TYR A 60 -11.52 -9.04 -4.79
N TRP A 61 -11.31 -7.81 -4.37
CA TRP A 61 -10.99 -7.51 -2.98
C TRP A 61 -11.82 -6.34 -2.49
N SER A 62 -12.13 -6.38 -1.21
CA SER A 62 -12.72 -5.26 -0.50
C SER A 62 -11.60 -4.40 0.08
N GLY A 63 -11.87 -3.13 0.12
CA GLY A 63 -10.90 -2.10 0.51
C GLY A 63 -10.43 -1.36 -0.73
N ASP A 64 -10.73 -0.08 -0.76
CA ASP A 64 -10.35 0.83 -1.85
C ASP A 64 -8.97 1.48 -1.61
N GLY A 65 -8.18 0.89 -0.71
CA GLY A 65 -6.91 1.46 -0.26
C GLY A 65 -7.11 2.74 0.58
N ARG A 66 -8.30 2.96 1.10
CA ARG A 66 -8.52 4.05 2.06
C ARG A 66 -7.77 3.75 3.33
N LEU A 67 -6.97 4.73 3.70
CA LEU A 67 -6.27 4.71 4.96
C LEU A 67 -7.11 5.49 5.96
N SER A 68 -7.28 4.91 7.13
CA SER A 68 -7.79 5.67 8.27
C SER A 68 -6.65 6.51 8.85
N LEU A 69 -6.95 7.74 9.17
CA LEU A 69 -6.02 8.62 9.86
C LEU A 69 -6.42 8.74 11.33
N SER A 70 -5.47 9.04 12.19
CA SER A 70 -5.74 9.25 13.61
C SER A 70 -6.56 10.51 13.91
N ASP A 71 -6.68 11.40 12.93
CA ASP A 71 -7.55 12.58 12.98
C ASP A 71 -8.74 12.36 12.04
N ASP A 72 -9.93 12.21 12.62
CA ASP A 72 -11.20 12.00 11.90
C ASP A 72 -11.60 13.17 10.99
N ASN A 73 -11.02 14.35 11.19
CA ASN A 73 -11.27 15.52 10.33
C ASN A 73 -10.44 15.48 9.04
N LEU A 74 -9.43 14.62 8.96
CA LEU A 74 -8.60 14.46 7.80
C LEU A 74 -9.02 13.22 7.01
N GLN A 75 -9.03 13.37 5.70
CA GLN A 75 -9.29 12.25 4.80
C GLN A 75 -8.00 11.86 4.08
N ALA A 76 -7.68 10.59 4.10
CA ALA A 76 -6.61 10.08 3.26
C ALA A 76 -6.97 10.28 1.77
N PRO A 77 -6.00 10.57 0.92
CA PRO A 77 -6.23 10.67 -0.51
C PRO A 77 -6.86 9.37 -1.05
N VAL A 78 -7.86 9.52 -1.90
CA VAL A 78 -8.46 8.38 -2.59
C VAL A 78 -7.39 7.68 -3.44
N ASN A 79 -7.33 6.35 -3.38
CA ASN A 79 -6.34 5.55 -4.11
C ASN A 79 -4.88 5.90 -3.76
N ALA A 80 -4.60 6.26 -2.52
CA ALA A 80 -3.25 6.55 -2.06
C ALA A 80 -2.35 5.31 -2.09
N ALA A 81 -2.91 4.13 -1.83
CA ALA A 81 -2.16 2.88 -1.84
C ALA A 81 -1.97 2.33 -3.26
N GLU A 82 -0.79 1.77 -3.50
CA GLU A 82 -0.52 0.94 -4.66
C GLU A 82 -0.95 -0.48 -4.37
N THR A 83 -1.72 -1.06 -5.29
CA THR A 83 -2.24 -2.42 -5.17
C THR A 83 -1.47 -3.37 -6.08
N THR A 84 -1.10 -4.52 -5.55
CA THR A 84 -0.41 -5.57 -6.28
C THR A 84 -1.07 -6.92 -5.96
N ILE A 85 -1.41 -7.68 -6.98
CA ILE A 85 -1.79 -9.08 -6.81
C ILE A 85 -0.51 -9.91 -6.78
N GLN A 86 -0.36 -10.76 -5.78
CA GLN A 86 0.76 -11.67 -5.65
C GLN A 86 0.30 -13.10 -5.86
N LEU A 87 0.97 -13.79 -6.79
CA LEU A 87 0.82 -15.22 -7.02
C LEU A 87 2.03 -15.94 -6.43
N SER A 88 1.83 -17.04 -5.71
CA SER A 88 2.91 -17.83 -5.15
C SER A 88 2.69 -19.33 -5.29
N ALA A 89 3.77 -20.06 -5.44
CA ALA A 89 3.79 -21.51 -5.39
C ALA A 89 3.76 -22.05 -3.96
N ASP A 90 4.01 -21.19 -2.98
CA ASP A 90 4.03 -21.56 -1.56
C ASP A 90 3.21 -20.57 -0.72
N GLU A 91 2.65 -21.06 0.37
CA GLU A 91 1.80 -20.32 1.29
C GLU A 91 2.53 -19.18 2.00
N SER A 92 3.84 -19.28 2.15
CA SER A 92 4.65 -18.24 2.80
C SER A 92 4.94 -17.04 1.91
N PHE A 93 4.63 -17.15 0.61
CA PHE A 93 4.96 -16.12 -0.39
C PHE A 93 6.45 -15.76 -0.39
N SER A 94 7.32 -16.77 -0.31
CA SER A 94 8.77 -16.59 -0.25
C SER A 94 9.35 -15.95 -1.51
N SER A 95 8.74 -16.22 -2.67
CA SER A 95 9.13 -15.66 -3.97
C SER A 95 7.89 -15.41 -4.84
N PRO A 96 7.05 -14.44 -4.49
CA PRO A 96 5.81 -14.20 -5.23
C PRO A 96 6.07 -13.56 -6.58
N MET A 97 5.19 -13.85 -7.53
CA MET A 97 5.08 -13.09 -8.77
C MET A 97 4.12 -11.91 -8.55
N ASP A 98 4.61 -10.71 -8.74
CA ASP A 98 3.86 -9.49 -8.58
C ASP A 98 3.15 -9.09 -9.88
N ILE A 99 1.87 -8.76 -9.78
CA ILE A 99 1.04 -8.24 -10.87
C ILE A 99 0.50 -6.90 -10.40
N ALA A 100 0.98 -5.82 -11.02
CA ALA A 100 0.50 -4.48 -10.72
C ALA A 100 -0.97 -4.31 -11.11
N VAL A 101 -1.68 -3.54 -10.33
CA VAL A 101 -3.08 -3.19 -10.56
C VAL A 101 -3.20 -1.67 -10.67
N ASP A 102 -4.02 -1.22 -11.62
CA ASP A 102 -4.27 0.21 -11.78
C ASP A 102 -4.98 0.79 -10.55
N LYS A 103 -4.69 2.04 -10.25
CA LYS A 103 -5.28 2.73 -9.10
C LYS A 103 -6.79 2.76 -9.17
N GLY A 104 -7.44 2.42 -8.06
CA GLY A 104 -8.90 2.39 -7.94
C GLY A 104 -9.58 1.14 -8.49
N VAL A 105 -8.82 0.21 -9.06
CA VAL A 105 -9.33 -1.09 -9.47
C VAL A 105 -9.37 -2.02 -8.26
N THR A 106 -10.50 -2.72 -8.09
CA THR A 106 -10.74 -3.65 -6.96
C THR A 106 -11.03 -5.07 -7.43
N SER A 107 -10.81 -5.35 -8.72
CA SER A 107 -10.97 -6.69 -9.27
C SER A 107 -10.04 -6.91 -10.47
N ARG A 108 -9.67 -8.17 -10.71
CA ARG A 108 -8.90 -8.58 -11.88
C ARG A 108 -9.46 -9.88 -12.44
N GLN A 109 -9.70 -9.88 -13.73
CA GLN A 109 -10.02 -11.07 -14.50
C GLN A 109 -8.77 -11.60 -15.18
N PHE A 110 -8.61 -12.91 -15.19
CA PHE A 110 -7.54 -13.61 -15.89
C PHE A 110 -8.16 -14.51 -16.96
N LEU A 111 -7.74 -14.34 -18.20
CA LEU A 111 -8.09 -15.25 -19.27
C LEU A 111 -7.19 -16.48 -19.26
N CYS A 112 -7.65 -17.59 -19.81
CA CYS A 112 -6.91 -18.86 -19.79
C CYS A 112 -5.50 -18.72 -20.38
N GLU A 113 -5.33 -18.03 -21.49
CA GLU A 113 -4.03 -17.82 -22.13
C GLU A 113 -3.08 -16.99 -21.24
N GLU A 114 -3.57 -15.85 -20.74
CA GLU A 114 -2.80 -15.00 -19.84
C GLU A 114 -2.37 -15.75 -18.60
N PHE A 115 -3.33 -16.41 -17.94
CA PHE A 115 -3.06 -17.12 -16.69
C PHE A 115 -2.12 -18.29 -16.88
N ASN A 116 -2.27 -19.06 -17.97
CA ASN A 116 -1.35 -20.12 -18.31
C ASN A 116 0.08 -19.61 -18.56
N SER A 117 0.21 -18.45 -19.20
CA SER A 117 1.51 -17.79 -19.38
C SER A 117 2.16 -17.37 -18.07
N LEU A 118 1.36 -16.83 -17.12
CA LEU A 118 1.83 -16.48 -15.77
C LEU A 118 2.34 -17.72 -15.03
N LEU A 119 1.55 -18.80 -15.02
CA LEU A 119 1.93 -20.07 -14.37
C LEU A 119 3.19 -20.68 -15.00
N GLY A 120 3.31 -20.63 -16.32
CA GLY A 120 4.52 -21.08 -17.02
C GLY A 120 5.78 -20.32 -16.58
N ARG A 121 5.69 -19.01 -16.39
CA ARG A 121 6.80 -18.20 -15.85
C ARG A 121 7.15 -18.54 -14.41
N MET A 122 6.17 -19.02 -13.64
CA MET A 122 6.38 -19.52 -12.27
C MET A 122 6.94 -20.94 -12.24
N GLY A 123 7.14 -21.60 -13.39
CA GLY A 123 7.67 -22.95 -13.49
C GLY A 123 6.64 -24.08 -13.36
N TYR A 124 5.34 -23.76 -13.44
CA TYR A 124 4.31 -24.78 -13.41
C TYR A 124 4.32 -25.61 -14.69
N VAL A 125 4.13 -26.91 -14.55
CA VAL A 125 4.16 -27.87 -15.65
C VAL A 125 2.72 -28.16 -16.10
N ALA A 126 2.48 -28.05 -17.41
CA ALA A 126 1.17 -28.34 -17.98
C ALA A 126 0.73 -29.79 -17.69
N GLY A 127 -0.55 -29.99 -17.41
CA GLY A 127 -1.14 -31.29 -17.12
C GLY A 127 -0.90 -31.79 -15.69
N GLN A 128 -0.27 -31.01 -14.84
CA GLN A 128 -0.10 -31.32 -13.42
C GLN A 128 -1.01 -30.42 -12.57
N LYS A 129 -1.66 -31.02 -11.58
CA LYS A 129 -2.38 -30.29 -10.55
C LYS A 129 -1.38 -29.76 -9.52
N THR A 130 -1.30 -28.45 -9.40
CA THR A 130 -0.33 -27.79 -8.51
C THR A 130 -1.06 -26.71 -7.71
N PRO A 131 -0.79 -26.58 -6.41
CA PRO A 131 -1.40 -25.52 -5.60
C PRO A 131 -0.88 -24.15 -6.03
N LEU A 132 -1.74 -23.14 -5.93
CA LEU A 132 -1.42 -21.75 -6.16
C LEU A 132 -2.03 -20.91 -5.04
N TRP A 133 -1.23 -20.06 -4.45
CA TRP A 133 -1.67 -19.09 -3.45
C TRP A 133 -1.74 -17.71 -4.07
N ILE A 134 -2.75 -16.97 -3.69
CA ILE A 134 -3.01 -15.64 -4.20
C ILE A 134 -3.30 -14.73 -3.02
N ARG A 135 -2.69 -13.56 -3.00
CA ARG A 135 -3.03 -12.49 -2.06
C ARG A 135 -2.95 -11.13 -2.74
N VAL A 136 -3.56 -10.13 -2.13
CA VAL A 136 -3.41 -8.73 -2.50
C VAL A 136 -2.49 -8.05 -1.50
N ARG A 137 -1.51 -7.33 -2.00
CA ARG A 137 -0.64 -6.46 -1.23
C ARG A 137 -1.00 -5.01 -1.53
N MET A 138 -1.22 -4.22 -0.50
CA MET A 138 -1.39 -2.77 -0.61
C MET A 138 -0.22 -2.07 0.06
N THR A 139 0.42 -1.16 -0.66
CA THR A 139 1.59 -0.40 -0.19
C THR A 139 1.29 1.09 -0.29
N LEU A 140 1.41 1.81 0.80
CA LEU A 140 1.21 3.25 0.82
C LEU A 140 2.47 4.02 0.44
N ALA A 141 3.59 3.64 1.05
CA ALA A 141 4.90 4.24 0.82
C ALA A 141 5.99 3.23 1.17
N ALA A 142 7.19 3.45 0.66
CA ALA A 142 8.32 2.53 0.84
C ALA A 142 8.75 2.33 2.30
N ASN A 143 8.42 3.28 3.17
CA ASN A 143 8.76 3.25 4.61
C ASN A 143 7.59 2.81 5.49
N ILE A 144 6.48 2.40 4.90
CA ILE A 144 5.30 1.90 5.61
C ILE A 144 5.15 0.42 5.29
N GLU A 145 4.90 -0.38 6.31
CA GLU A 145 4.70 -1.82 6.14
C GLU A 145 3.46 -2.09 5.28
N PRO A 146 3.57 -2.95 4.26
CA PRO A 146 2.44 -3.29 3.41
C PRO A 146 1.34 -4.02 4.17
N THR A 147 0.10 -3.79 3.76
CA THR A 147 -1.05 -4.57 4.22
C THR A 147 -1.32 -5.71 3.23
N TYR A 148 -1.63 -6.88 3.74
CA TYR A 148 -1.93 -8.07 2.93
C TYR A 148 -3.36 -8.53 3.17
N SER A 149 -3.96 -9.11 2.11
CA SER A 149 -5.23 -9.82 2.25
C SER A 149 -5.02 -11.16 2.98
N ASN A 150 -6.12 -11.66 3.49
CA ASN A 150 -6.23 -13.02 4.00
C ASN A 150 -6.03 -14.06 2.88
#